data_dcd2c2fa954a80875dfa7029c4cb31c9
#
_entry.id   dcd2c2fa954a80875dfa7029c4cb31c9
#
_cell.length_a   1.000
_cell.length_b   1.000
_cell.length_c   1.000
_cell.angle_alpha   90.00
_cell.angle_beta   90.00
_cell.angle_gamma   90.00
#
_symmetry.space_group_name_H-M   'P 1'
#
loop_
_entity.id
_entity.type
_entity.pdbx_description
1 polymer ?
#
loop_
_entity_poly.entity_id
_entity_poly.type
_entity_poly.pdbx_seq_one_letter_code
_entity_poly.pdbx_strand_id
1 'polypeptide(L)'
;TLAAAVDHLICIHDFEVPFYEPHGLACTVCGHPALGRYTPGDGAALRARQGFTPTEKIILVLPGSRSAEIRRIGPALWAAAELLDRDRDVRILTVAANSVREQVTAQVPATVRILDESEKEDAFAAATVALAASGTVTTEVALQGTPVVVGYKLGWITWAIARAFL
;
A
#
# COMPACT_ATOMS: atom_id res chain seq x y z
N THR A 1 21.01 -15.36 19.05
CA THR A 1 21.13 -14.60 17.79
C THR A 1 20.42 -15.34 16.67
N LEU A 2 19.98 -14.63 15.63
CA LEU A 2 19.31 -15.25 14.47
C LEU A 2 20.22 -16.34 13.83
N ALA A 3 21.51 -16.03 13.68
CA ALA A 3 22.52 -16.94 13.13
C ALA A 3 22.69 -18.26 13.92
N ALA A 4 22.21 -18.34 15.18
CA ALA A 4 22.22 -19.59 15.93
C ALA A 4 20.90 -20.38 15.79
N ALA A 5 19.91 -19.84 15.14
CA ALA A 5 18.57 -20.42 15.03
C ALA A 5 18.20 -20.87 13.61
N VAL A 6 18.94 -20.41 12.58
CA VAL A 6 18.71 -20.75 11.18
C VAL A 6 20.04 -20.94 10.45
N ASP A 7 20.07 -21.83 9.46
CA ASP A 7 21.27 -22.16 8.70
C ASP A 7 21.48 -21.26 7.48
N HIS A 8 20.41 -20.65 6.99
CA HIS A 8 20.42 -19.80 5.79
C HIS A 8 19.30 -18.77 5.83
N LEU A 9 19.57 -17.56 5.34
CA LEU A 9 18.61 -16.47 5.23
C LEU A 9 18.33 -16.12 3.78
N ILE A 10 17.05 -16.05 3.42
CA ILE A 10 16.62 -15.52 2.13
C ILE A 10 16.28 -14.04 2.33
N CYS A 11 17.10 -13.16 1.77
CA CYS A 11 16.94 -11.71 1.83
C CYS A 11 16.10 -11.20 0.65
N ILE A 12 15.28 -10.20 0.91
CA ILE A 12 14.53 -9.51 -0.15
C ILE A 12 15.44 -8.51 -0.86
N HIS A 13 16.32 -7.85 -0.10
CA HIS A 13 17.21 -6.81 -0.61
C HIS A 13 18.69 -7.15 -0.35
N ASP A 14 19.54 -6.71 -1.24
CA ASP A 14 21.00 -6.90 -1.15
C ASP A 14 21.61 -6.16 0.05
N PHE A 15 21.08 -5.00 0.41
CA PHE A 15 21.56 -4.23 1.57
C PHE A 15 21.34 -4.94 2.92
N GLU A 16 20.51 -6.00 2.97
CA GLU A 16 20.31 -6.80 4.19
C GLU A 16 21.48 -7.72 4.47
N VAL A 17 22.17 -8.21 3.44
CA VAL A 17 23.26 -9.19 3.52
C VAL A 17 24.39 -8.76 4.47
N PRO A 18 24.90 -7.52 4.41
CA PRO A 18 25.98 -7.06 5.30
C PRO A 18 25.64 -7.06 6.81
N PHE A 19 24.34 -7.15 7.16
CA PHE A 19 23.94 -7.25 8.57
C PHE A 19 24.03 -8.69 9.12
N TYR A 20 24.05 -9.71 8.26
CA TYR A 20 23.97 -11.11 8.66
C TYR A 20 25.25 -11.90 8.40
N GLU A 21 25.92 -11.68 7.28
CA GLU A 21 27.17 -12.37 6.93
C GLU A 21 28.28 -12.26 7.98
N PRO A 22 28.51 -11.08 8.64
CA PRO A 22 29.52 -10.97 9.69
C PRO A 22 29.27 -11.85 10.90
N HIS A 23 28.03 -12.35 11.07
CA HIS A 23 27.63 -13.27 12.12
C HIS A 23 27.64 -14.74 11.69
N GLY A 24 28.23 -15.04 10.51
CA GLY A 24 28.34 -16.41 9.98
C GLY A 24 27.05 -16.95 9.38
N LEU A 25 26.05 -16.13 9.09
CA LEU A 25 24.80 -16.55 8.49
C LEU A 25 24.89 -16.40 6.96
N ALA A 26 24.77 -17.52 6.24
CA ALA A 26 24.74 -17.52 4.79
C ALA A 26 23.44 -16.86 4.28
N CYS A 27 23.56 -16.01 3.26
CA CYS A 27 22.45 -15.24 2.70
C CYS A 27 22.29 -15.46 1.20
N THR A 28 21.04 -15.46 0.73
CA THR A 28 20.72 -15.42 -0.71
C THR A 28 19.69 -14.32 -0.95
N VAL A 29 19.98 -13.41 -1.88
CA VAL A 29 19.02 -12.37 -2.28
C VAL A 29 18.07 -12.91 -3.33
N CYS A 30 16.78 -12.95 -3.03
CA CYS A 30 15.73 -13.44 -3.94
C CYS A 30 14.95 -12.32 -4.65
N GLY A 31 15.12 -11.05 -4.23
CA GLY A 31 14.34 -9.93 -4.70
C GLY A 31 12.95 -9.83 -4.05
N HIS A 32 12.27 -8.72 -4.29
CA HIS A 32 10.96 -8.47 -3.69
C HIS A 32 9.88 -9.35 -4.38
N PRO A 33 9.03 -10.08 -3.61
CA PRO A 33 8.03 -11.00 -4.18
C PRO A 33 7.02 -10.34 -5.13
N ALA A 34 6.78 -9.02 -4.98
CA ALA A 34 5.90 -8.28 -5.88
C ALA A 34 6.40 -8.26 -7.34
N LEU A 35 7.73 -8.33 -7.55
CA LEU A 35 8.31 -8.36 -8.89
C LEU A 35 7.89 -9.62 -9.67
N GLY A 36 7.91 -10.76 -9.01
CA GLY A 36 7.52 -12.05 -9.61
C GLY A 36 6.01 -12.20 -9.83
N ARG A 37 5.19 -11.34 -9.23
CA ARG A 37 3.73 -11.35 -9.34
C ARG A 37 3.17 -10.13 -10.06
N TYR A 38 4.05 -9.31 -10.61
CA TYR A 38 3.63 -8.10 -11.32
C TYR A 38 2.77 -8.42 -12.53
N THR A 39 1.59 -7.81 -12.59
CA THR A 39 0.69 -7.82 -13.74
C THR A 39 0.40 -6.38 -14.12
N PRO A 40 0.66 -5.98 -15.38
CA PRO A 40 0.31 -4.64 -15.82
C PRO A 40 -1.20 -4.42 -15.75
N GLY A 41 -1.61 -3.30 -15.15
CA GLY A 41 -3.01 -2.87 -15.14
C GLY A 41 -3.36 -2.03 -16.37
N ASP A 42 -4.62 -2.08 -16.79
CA ASP A 42 -5.17 -1.21 -17.82
C ASP A 42 -5.91 -0.02 -17.19
N GLY A 43 -5.13 1.00 -16.82
CA GLY A 43 -5.68 2.21 -16.22
C GLY A 43 -6.60 2.99 -17.16
N ALA A 44 -6.39 2.92 -18.49
CA ALA A 44 -7.25 3.58 -19.47
C ALA A 44 -8.62 2.89 -19.56
N ALA A 45 -8.64 1.56 -19.58
CA ALA A 45 -9.87 0.80 -19.56
C ALA A 45 -10.65 1.02 -18.26
N LEU A 46 -10.00 1.08 -17.10
CA LEU A 46 -10.67 1.41 -15.85
C LEU A 46 -11.31 2.80 -15.89
N ARG A 47 -10.57 3.81 -16.34
CA ARG A 47 -11.10 5.18 -16.47
C ARG A 47 -12.36 5.20 -17.34
N ALA A 48 -12.33 4.53 -18.49
CA ALA A 48 -13.46 4.41 -19.39
C ALA A 48 -14.67 3.72 -18.71
N ARG A 49 -14.46 2.58 -18.05
CA ARG A 49 -15.52 1.85 -17.32
C ARG A 49 -16.14 2.68 -16.20
N GLN A 50 -15.35 3.50 -15.55
CA GLN A 50 -15.79 4.35 -14.45
C GLN A 50 -16.36 5.70 -14.91
N GLY A 51 -16.31 6.00 -16.22
CA GLY A 51 -16.79 7.25 -16.80
C GLY A 51 -15.87 8.44 -16.53
N PHE A 52 -14.58 8.21 -16.28
CA PHE A 52 -13.59 9.26 -16.06
C PHE A 52 -12.92 9.65 -17.37
N THR A 53 -12.63 10.94 -17.50
CA THR A 53 -11.84 11.43 -18.64
C THR A 53 -10.35 11.11 -18.42
N PRO A 54 -9.54 11.10 -19.50
CA PRO A 54 -8.09 10.87 -19.36
C PRO A 54 -7.36 11.90 -18.50
N THR A 55 -7.92 13.13 -18.38
CA THR A 55 -7.29 14.25 -17.66
C THR A 55 -7.74 14.39 -16.22
N GLU A 56 -8.82 13.75 -15.80
CA GLU A 56 -9.29 13.79 -14.42
C GLU A 56 -8.21 13.23 -13.49
N LYS A 57 -8.05 13.89 -12.34
CA LYS A 57 -7.10 13.44 -11.31
C LYS A 57 -7.76 12.39 -10.44
N ILE A 58 -7.08 11.26 -10.28
CA ILE A 58 -7.56 10.16 -9.46
C ILE A 58 -6.62 9.97 -8.27
N ILE A 59 -7.19 10.04 -7.07
CA ILE A 59 -6.52 9.69 -5.82
C ILE A 59 -6.98 8.29 -5.44
N LEU A 60 -6.03 7.36 -5.33
CA LEU A 60 -6.31 6.02 -4.88
C LEU A 60 -5.92 5.88 -3.40
N VAL A 61 -6.89 5.56 -2.55
CA VAL A 61 -6.66 5.36 -1.11
C VAL A 61 -6.59 3.88 -0.79
N LEU A 62 -5.51 3.45 -0.17
CA LEU A 62 -5.24 2.06 0.18
C LEU A 62 -5.00 1.95 1.70
N PRO A 63 -6.04 1.75 2.50
CA PRO A 63 -5.95 1.83 3.97
C PRO A 63 -5.30 0.60 4.61
N GLY A 64 -4.91 -0.38 3.81
CA GLY A 64 -4.31 -1.64 4.26
C GLY A 64 -5.21 -2.86 4.04
N SER A 65 -4.65 -4.03 4.30
CA SER A 65 -5.32 -5.33 4.15
C SER A 65 -5.63 -6.01 5.49
N ARG A 66 -5.27 -5.38 6.61
CA ARG A 66 -5.51 -5.90 7.96
C ARG A 66 -6.42 -4.96 8.75
N SER A 67 -7.34 -5.54 9.49
CA SER A 67 -8.32 -4.79 10.32
C SER A 67 -7.66 -3.77 11.25
N ALA A 68 -6.49 -4.09 11.81
CA ALA A 68 -5.77 -3.18 12.70
C ALA A 68 -5.18 -1.96 11.95
N GLU A 69 -4.71 -2.15 10.73
CA GLU A 69 -4.21 -1.08 9.86
C GLU A 69 -5.35 -0.13 9.49
N ILE A 70 -6.44 -0.68 8.95
CA ILE A 70 -7.63 0.09 8.53
C ILE A 70 -8.18 0.94 9.68
N ARG A 71 -8.27 0.39 10.90
CA ARG A 71 -8.73 1.16 12.07
C ARG A 71 -7.78 2.28 12.47
N ARG A 72 -6.46 2.09 12.30
CA ARG A 72 -5.46 3.05 12.79
C ARG A 72 -5.13 4.14 11.79
N ILE A 73 -4.87 3.78 10.54
CA ILE A 73 -4.43 4.73 9.52
C ILE A 73 -5.56 5.15 8.58
N GLY A 74 -6.58 4.31 8.37
CA GLY A 74 -7.70 4.59 7.48
C GLY A 74 -8.32 5.98 7.70
N PRO A 75 -8.72 6.36 8.93
CA PRO A 75 -9.32 7.67 9.17
C PRO A 75 -8.44 8.86 8.72
N ALA A 76 -7.11 8.75 8.88
CA ALA A 76 -6.20 9.80 8.45
C ALA A 76 -6.06 9.87 6.92
N LEU A 77 -6.04 8.70 6.26
CA LEU A 77 -5.98 8.65 4.79
C LEU A 77 -7.27 9.17 4.15
N TRP A 78 -8.45 8.83 4.72
CA TRP A 78 -9.72 9.37 4.27
C TRP A 78 -9.80 10.88 4.45
N ALA A 79 -9.43 11.38 5.61
CA ALA A 79 -9.42 12.83 5.88
C ALA A 79 -8.47 13.58 4.92
N ALA A 80 -7.30 13.02 4.61
CA ALA A 80 -6.39 13.59 3.63
C ALA A 80 -6.98 13.61 2.22
N ALA A 81 -7.66 12.53 1.81
CA ALA A 81 -8.33 12.48 0.52
C ALA A 81 -9.47 13.48 0.40
N GLU A 82 -10.31 13.61 1.45
CA GLU A 82 -11.38 14.61 1.50
C GLU A 82 -10.89 16.06 1.46
N LEU A 83 -9.74 16.35 2.09
CA LEU A 83 -9.11 17.67 1.99
C LEU A 83 -8.71 17.98 0.55
N LEU A 84 -8.15 17.00 -0.16
CA LEU A 84 -7.78 17.17 -1.57
C LEU A 84 -8.99 17.33 -2.48
N ASP A 85 -10.11 16.65 -2.18
CA ASP A 85 -11.36 16.77 -2.93
C ASP A 85 -11.99 18.16 -2.79
N ARG A 86 -11.91 18.78 -1.61
CA ARG A 86 -12.42 20.14 -1.37
C ARG A 86 -11.68 21.21 -2.17
N ASP A 87 -10.39 21.05 -2.30
CA ASP A 87 -9.51 22.06 -2.90
C ASP A 87 -9.29 21.86 -4.40
N ARG A 88 -9.63 20.68 -4.92
CA ARG A 88 -9.35 20.26 -6.29
C ARG A 88 -10.46 19.35 -6.81
N ASP A 89 -10.77 19.46 -8.08
CA ASP A 89 -11.66 18.51 -8.74
C ASP A 89 -10.90 17.19 -8.97
N VAL A 90 -11.04 16.25 -8.03
CA VAL A 90 -10.39 14.95 -8.04
C VAL A 90 -11.44 13.83 -7.87
N ARG A 91 -11.12 12.65 -8.36
CA ARG A 91 -11.89 11.44 -8.10
C ARG A 91 -11.18 10.61 -7.05
N ILE A 92 -11.90 10.17 -6.03
CA ILE A 92 -11.32 9.34 -4.98
C ILE A 92 -11.81 7.90 -5.16
N LEU A 93 -10.86 6.99 -5.30
CA LEU A 93 -11.10 5.57 -5.41
C LEU A 93 -10.46 4.82 -4.24
N THR A 94 -10.98 3.65 -3.93
CA THR A 94 -10.32 2.65 -3.09
C THR A 94 -10.56 1.27 -3.64
N VAL A 95 -9.60 0.38 -3.44
CA VAL A 95 -9.77 -1.06 -3.65
C VAL A 95 -9.77 -1.72 -2.29
N ALA A 96 -10.79 -2.50 -2.01
CA ALA A 96 -10.91 -3.23 -0.76
C ALA A 96 -10.69 -4.73 -0.99
N ALA A 97 -9.70 -5.29 -0.31
CA ALA A 97 -9.54 -6.74 -0.26
C ALA A 97 -10.80 -7.39 0.34
N ASN A 98 -11.20 -8.53 -0.21
CA ASN A 98 -12.45 -9.20 0.19
C ASN A 98 -12.53 -9.47 1.70
N SER A 99 -11.40 -9.81 2.33
CA SER A 99 -11.30 -10.10 3.76
C SER A 99 -11.60 -8.91 4.69
N VAL A 100 -11.54 -7.68 4.18
CA VAL A 100 -11.71 -6.44 4.96
C VAL A 100 -12.72 -5.48 4.33
N ARG A 101 -13.42 -5.91 3.29
CA ARG A 101 -14.34 -5.08 2.50
C ARG A 101 -15.41 -4.38 3.36
N GLU A 102 -16.06 -5.12 4.25
CA GLU A 102 -17.07 -4.56 5.16
C GLU A 102 -16.50 -3.44 6.03
N GLN A 103 -15.28 -3.67 6.55
CA GLN A 103 -14.63 -2.71 7.42
C GLN A 103 -14.20 -1.44 6.67
N VAL A 104 -13.74 -1.58 5.45
CA VAL A 104 -13.44 -0.42 4.58
C VAL A 104 -14.73 0.32 4.27
N THR A 105 -15.78 -0.38 3.84
CA THR A 105 -17.10 0.20 3.51
C THR A 105 -17.69 0.98 4.68
N ALA A 106 -17.51 0.51 5.92
CA ALA A 106 -18.01 1.19 7.12
C ALA A 106 -17.28 2.50 7.46
N GLN A 107 -16.09 2.74 6.90
CA GLN A 107 -15.28 3.91 7.19
C GLN A 107 -15.14 4.87 6.01
N VAL A 108 -15.40 4.39 4.81
CA VAL A 108 -15.18 5.16 3.59
C VAL A 108 -16.18 6.31 3.48
N PRO A 109 -15.74 7.55 3.16
CA PRO A 109 -16.64 8.65 2.87
C PRO A 109 -17.52 8.37 1.64
N ALA A 110 -18.74 8.94 1.62
CA ALA A 110 -19.71 8.72 0.55
C ALA A 110 -19.22 9.18 -0.84
N THR A 111 -18.26 10.07 -0.90
CA THR A 111 -17.63 10.58 -2.14
C THR A 111 -16.64 9.60 -2.75
N VAL A 112 -16.20 8.59 -2.00
CA VAL A 112 -15.21 7.60 -2.43
C VAL A 112 -15.88 6.43 -3.13
N ARG A 113 -15.40 6.07 -4.31
CA ARG A 113 -15.85 4.88 -5.02
C ARG A 113 -15.02 3.66 -4.62
N ILE A 114 -15.70 2.60 -4.19
CA ILE A 114 -15.07 1.33 -3.82
C ILE A 114 -15.07 0.42 -5.05
N LEU A 115 -13.90 -0.01 -5.46
CA LEU A 115 -13.67 -0.98 -6.53
C LEU A 115 -13.53 -2.39 -5.97
N ASP A 116 -13.72 -3.37 -6.84
CA ASP A 116 -13.48 -4.77 -6.49
C ASP A 116 -11.99 -5.11 -6.45
N GLU A 117 -11.63 -6.13 -5.69
CA GLU A 117 -10.25 -6.58 -5.57
C GLU A 117 -9.66 -7.02 -6.93
N SER A 118 -10.50 -7.54 -7.81
CA SER A 118 -10.13 -7.93 -9.18
C SER A 118 -9.75 -6.76 -10.09
N GLU A 119 -10.10 -5.52 -9.72
CA GLU A 119 -9.74 -4.30 -10.45
C GLU A 119 -8.47 -3.62 -9.90
N LYS A 120 -7.77 -4.30 -9.02
CA LYS A 120 -6.65 -3.75 -8.23
C LYS A 120 -5.54 -3.19 -9.14
N GLU A 121 -5.06 -3.96 -10.08
CA GLU A 121 -3.97 -3.58 -10.98
C GLU A 121 -4.37 -2.42 -11.88
N ASP A 122 -5.59 -2.45 -12.42
CA ASP A 122 -6.16 -1.37 -13.24
C ASP A 122 -6.30 -0.08 -12.42
N ALA A 123 -6.73 -0.20 -11.15
CA ALA A 123 -6.85 0.95 -10.26
C ALA A 123 -5.49 1.59 -9.94
N PHE A 124 -4.46 0.76 -9.74
CA PHE A 124 -3.10 1.22 -9.54
C PHE A 124 -2.60 2.00 -10.76
N ALA A 125 -2.78 1.45 -11.96
CA ALA A 125 -2.37 2.09 -13.21
C ALA A 125 -3.20 3.33 -13.57
N ALA A 126 -4.48 3.40 -13.15
CA ALA A 126 -5.36 4.54 -13.42
C ALA A 126 -5.07 5.75 -12.52
N ALA A 127 -4.51 5.54 -11.34
CA ALA A 127 -4.35 6.57 -10.34
C ALA A 127 -3.32 7.64 -10.75
N THR A 128 -3.58 8.89 -10.37
CA THR A 128 -2.59 9.98 -10.47
C THR A 128 -1.61 9.92 -9.32
N VAL A 129 -2.10 9.52 -8.14
CA VAL A 129 -1.32 9.32 -6.92
C VAL A 129 -2.06 8.34 -6.01
N ALA A 130 -1.32 7.54 -5.28
CA ALA A 130 -1.89 6.69 -4.23
C ALA A 130 -1.54 7.21 -2.82
N LEU A 131 -2.51 7.16 -1.91
CA LEU A 131 -2.32 7.34 -0.47
C LEU A 131 -2.43 5.97 0.17
N ALA A 132 -1.34 5.39 0.61
CA ALA A 132 -1.30 4.00 1.02
C ALA A 132 -0.79 3.81 2.46
N ALA A 133 -1.35 2.84 3.17
CA ALA A 133 -0.71 2.29 4.35
C ALA A 133 0.60 1.60 3.95
N SER A 134 1.62 1.70 4.80
CA SER A 134 2.90 1.02 4.57
C SER A 134 2.72 -0.50 4.50
N GLY A 135 3.20 -1.11 3.42
CA GLY A 135 3.11 -2.55 3.19
C GLY A 135 3.54 -2.92 1.77
N THR A 136 3.35 -4.18 1.40
CA THR A 136 3.71 -4.71 0.07
C THR A 136 2.97 -4.00 -1.07
N VAL A 137 1.76 -3.49 -0.81
CA VAL A 137 0.94 -2.77 -1.80
C VAL A 137 1.64 -1.53 -2.35
N THR A 138 2.50 -0.87 -1.56
CA THR A 138 3.25 0.31 -2.02
C THR A 138 4.21 -0.02 -3.16
N THR A 139 4.83 -1.20 -3.11
CA THR A 139 5.67 -1.72 -4.19
C THR A 139 4.84 -2.07 -5.43
N GLU A 140 3.69 -2.71 -5.25
CA GLU A 140 2.78 -3.07 -6.35
C GLU A 140 2.30 -1.82 -7.11
N VAL A 141 1.92 -0.76 -6.39
CA VAL A 141 1.53 0.53 -6.98
C VAL A 141 2.70 1.20 -7.71
N ALA A 142 3.88 1.21 -7.09
CA ALA A 142 5.07 1.81 -7.69
C ALA A 142 5.49 1.09 -8.99
N LEU A 143 5.31 -0.22 -9.07
CA LEU A 143 5.56 -1.01 -10.29
C LEU A 143 4.64 -0.63 -11.44
N GLN A 144 3.44 -0.10 -11.17
CA GLN A 144 2.55 0.46 -12.21
C GLN A 144 2.95 1.87 -12.66
N GLY A 145 4.02 2.44 -12.08
CA GLY A 145 4.47 3.80 -12.36
C GLY A 145 3.71 4.89 -11.61
N THR A 146 2.85 4.53 -10.67
CA THR A 146 2.02 5.48 -9.92
C THR A 146 2.76 5.96 -8.67
N PRO A 147 2.90 7.30 -8.48
CA PRO A 147 3.48 7.86 -7.26
C PRO A 147 2.69 7.47 -6.01
N VAL A 148 3.40 7.17 -4.91
CA VAL A 148 2.79 6.72 -3.65
C VAL A 148 3.20 7.64 -2.51
N VAL A 149 2.21 8.14 -1.77
CA VAL A 149 2.41 8.76 -0.46
C VAL A 149 2.10 7.71 0.59
N VAL A 150 3.10 7.36 1.39
CA VAL A 150 3.00 6.29 2.38
C VAL A 150 2.69 6.86 3.75
N GLY A 151 1.58 6.40 4.35
CA GLY A 151 1.22 6.69 5.73
C GLY A 151 1.42 5.48 6.64
N TYR A 152 1.89 5.73 7.86
CA TYR A 152 1.98 4.69 8.87
C TYR A 152 1.66 5.25 10.26
N LYS A 153 0.91 4.48 11.06
CA LYS A 153 0.57 4.87 12.43
C LYS A 153 0.78 3.69 13.38
N LEU A 154 1.81 3.80 14.21
CA LEU A 154 2.07 2.83 15.28
C LEU A 154 0.99 2.91 16.37
N GLY A 155 0.70 1.76 17.00
CA GLY A 155 0.01 1.78 18.28
C GLY A 155 0.87 2.49 19.33
N TRP A 156 0.24 3.17 20.30
CA TRP A 156 0.94 3.96 21.31
C TRP A 156 1.95 3.14 22.13
N ILE A 157 1.62 1.87 22.45
CA ILE A 157 2.54 0.95 23.15
C ILE A 157 3.77 0.66 22.30
N THR A 158 3.57 0.28 21.05
CA THR A 158 4.66 -0.01 20.11
C THR A 158 5.53 1.23 19.88
N TRP A 159 4.90 2.40 19.78
CA TRP A 159 5.60 3.68 19.65
C TRP A 159 6.44 3.99 20.90
N ALA A 160 5.88 3.80 22.11
CA ALA A 160 6.59 4.03 23.36
C ALA A 160 7.80 3.11 23.50
N ILE A 161 7.65 1.83 23.16
CA ILE A 161 8.74 0.85 23.16
C ILE A 161 9.81 1.25 22.14
N ALA A 162 9.43 1.52 20.89
CA ALA A 162 10.37 1.93 19.84
C ALA A 162 11.15 3.18 20.25
N ARG A 163 10.49 4.18 20.84
CA ARG A 163 11.14 5.40 21.33
C ARG A 163 12.10 5.18 22.53
N ALA A 164 11.87 4.13 23.32
CA ALA A 164 12.75 3.82 24.43
C ALA A 164 14.05 3.10 23.99
N PHE A 165 14.05 2.50 22.78
CA PHE A 165 15.17 1.74 22.25
C PHE A 165 15.89 2.42 21.07
N LEU A 166 15.39 3.56 20.59
CA LEU A 166 15.97 4.42 19.58
C LEU A 166 16.46 5.74 20.17
#